data_cdfd6934dcc2df2e124f793a2bf2325c
#
_entry.id   cdfd6934dcc2df2e124f793a2bf2325c
#
_cell.length_a   1.000
_cell.length_b   1.000
_cell.length_c   1.000
_cell.angle_alpha   90.00
_cell.angle_beta   90.00
_cell.angle_gamma   90.00
#
_symmetry.space_group_name_H-M   'P 1'
#
loop_
_entity.id
_entity.type
_entity.pdbx_description
1 polymer ?
#
loop_
_entity_poly.entity_id
_entity_poly.type
_entity_poly.pdbx_seq_one_letter_code
_entity_poly.pdbx_strand_id
1 'polypeptide(L)'
;MKTQTLQKIKGYAYDKFSCYKGCQHGLDHALRVVNNAKRMVKILKVEKRIDVNLLYASCWLHDIAVIDKNNNVISSLYFHFFESSINKKHIRRVLERFPLSKSEFQTIVNAIINHPHSIPYRSLNRNGDIYLKILQDADSFDYISDERLKSFNSNRWYLTPISNLYICLVKKNIKYFLNYPELAKYIDQF
;
A
#
# COMPACT_ATOMS: atom_id res chain seq x y z
N MET A 1 -4.68 -3.06 -18.90
CA MET A 1 -3.80 -4.25 -18.66
C MET A 1 -4.60 -5.54 -18.82
N LYS A 2 -4.04 -6.56 -19.46
CA LYS A 2 -4.69 -7.88 -19.60
C LYS A 2 -4.82 -8.58 -18.25
N THR A 3 -5.95 -9.26 -18.00
CA THR A 3 -6.18 -10.03 -16.77
C THR A 3 -5.11 -11.11 -16.52
N GLN A 4 -4.62 -11.76 -17.59
CA GLN A 4 -3.55 -12.75 -17.49
C GLN A 4 -2.24 -12.13 -16.95
N THR A 5 -1.92 -10.88 -17.34
CA THR A 5 -0.74 -10.17 -16.81
C THR A 5 -0.92 -9.86 -15.32
N LEU A 6 -2.12 -9.44 -14.90
CA LEU A 6 -2.41 -9.25 -13.47
C LEU A 6 -2.23 -10.55 -12.68
N GLN A 7 -2.70 -11.70 -13.19
CA GLN A 7 -2.53 -12.98 -12.51
C GLN A 7 -1.06 -13.37 -12.33
N LYS A 8 -0.21 -13.11 -13.35
CA LYS A 8 1.24 -13.33 -13.24
C LYS A 8 1.87 -12.43 -12.17
N ILE A 9 1.49 -11.14 -12.13
CA ILE A 9 1.96 -10.18 -11.13
C ILE A 9 1.53 -10.63 -9.73
N LYS A 10 0.25 -11.02 -9.57
CA LYS A 10 -0.28 -11.55 -8.32
C LYS A 10 0.49 -12.77 -7.84
N GLY A 11 0.73 -13.75 -8.73
CA GLY A 11 1.50 -14.96 -8.40
C GLY A 11 2.91 -14.61 -7.92
N TYR A 12 3.61 -13.77 -8.65
CA TYR A 12 4.94 -13.30 -8.27
C TYR A 12 4.94 -12.60 -6.89
N ALA A 13 4.00 -11.69 -6.65
CA ALA A 13 3.88 -10.99 -5.37
C ALA A 13 3.55 -11.97 -4.24
N TYR A 14 2.61 -12.90 -4.47
CA TYR A 14 2.23 -13.93 -3.51
C TYR A 14 3.44 -14.77 -3.08
N ASP A 15 4.22 -15.28 -4.03
CA ASP A 15 5.40 -16.10 -3.75
C ASP A 15 6.42 -15.31 -2.91
N LYS A 16 6.66 -14.05 -3.27
CA LYS A 16 7.59 -13.18 -2.55
C LYS A 16 7.12 -12.88 -1.12
N PHE A 17 5.88 -12.46 -0.95
CA PHE A 17 5.33 -12.12 0.36
C PHE A 17 5.16 -13.33 1.27
N SER A 18 4.87 -14.52 0.74
CA SER A 18 4.75 -15.76 1.53
C SER A 18 6.06 -16.19 2.18
N CYS A 19 7.20 -15.85 1.58
CA CYS A 19 8.52 -16.10 2.14
C CYS A 19 8.96 -15.06 3.19
N TYR A 20 8.22 -13.94 3.31
CA TYR A 20 8.57 -12.86 4.22
C TYR A 20 8.08 -13.12 5.64
N LYS A 21 9.01 -13.12 6.59
CA LYS A 21 8.71 -13.37 8.01
C LYS A 21 8.36 -12.12 8.82
N GLY A 22 8.36 -10.95 8.20
CA GLY A 22 7.98 -9.69 8.86
C GLY A 22 6.46 -9.54 8.97
N CYS A 23 6.00 -9.00 10.09
CA CYS A 23 4.56 -8.92 10.39
C CYS A 23 3.85 -7.70 9.78
N GLN A 24 4.58 -6.67 9.34
CA GLN A 24 3.94 -5.40 8.94
C GLN A 24 3.72 -5.24 7.43
N HIS A 25 4.55 -5.87 6.61
CA HIS A 25 4.55 -5.74 5.15
C HIS A 25 4.43 -7.10 4.45
N GLY A 26 3.80 -8.07 5.12
CA GLY A 26 3.64 -9.43 4.62
C GLY A 26 2.45 -9.61 3.66
N LEU A 27 2.18 -10.85 3.31
CA LEU A 27 1.07 -11.23 2.41
C LEU A 27 -0.29 -10.70 2.87
N ASP A 28 -0.57 -10.78 4.18
CA ASP A 28 -1.84 -10.33 4.74
C ASP A 28 -2.05 -8.81 4.53
N HIS A 29 -0.98 -8.01 4.71
CA HIS A 29 -1.01 -6.58 4.40
C HIS A 29 -1.34 -6.34 2.92
N ALA A 30 -0.61 -6.97 2.00
CA ALA A 30 -0.84 -6.80 0.57
C ALA A 30 -2.28 -7.19 0.17
N LEU A 31 -2.81 -8.28 0.75
CA LEU A 31 -4.19 -8.71 0.54
C LEU A 31 -5.21 -7.66 1.02
N ARG A 32 -5.01 -7.10 2.22
CA ARG A 32 -5.91 -6.07 2.77
C ARG A 32 -5.87 -4.80 1.92
N VAL A 33 -4.68 -4.32 1.51
CA VAL A 33 -4.55 -3.15 0.63
C VAL A 33 -5.28 -3.37 -0.71
N VAL A 34 -5.12 -4.54 -1.34
CA VAL A 34 -5.89 -4.87 -2.57
C VAL A 34 -7.40 -4.87 -2.32
N ASN A 35 -7.86 -5.43 -1.20
CA ASN A 35 -9.29 -5.48 -0.88
C ASN A 35 -9.84 -4.08 -0.56
N ASN A 36 -9.07 -3.25 0.15
CA ASN A 36 -9.42 -1.84 0.40
C ASN A 36 -9.56 -1.09 -0.93
N ALA A 37 -8.59 -1.22 -1.84
CA ALA A 37 -8.67 -0.62 -3.16
C ALA A 37 -9.91 -1.05 -3.95
N LYS A 38 -10.28 -2.35 -3.90
CA LYS A 38 -11.53 -2.85 -4.53
C LYS A 38 -12.78 -2.20 -3.96
N ARG A 39 -12.85 -2.04 -2.63
CA ARG A 39 -13.98 -1.37 -1.98
C ARG A 39 -14.04 0.11 -2.38
N MET A 40 -12.91 0.81 -2.36
CA MET A 40 -12.81 2.22 -2.76
C MET A 40 -13.25 2.45 -4.20
N VAL A 41 -12.80 1.61 -5.14
CA VAL A 41 -13.21 1.69 -6.55
C VAL A 41 -14.74 1.66 -6.68
N LYS A 42 -15.42 0.77 -5.93
CA LYS A 42 -16.89 0.67 -5.90
C LYS A 42 -17.55 1.90 -5.25
N ILE A 43 -17.06 2.34 -4.09
CA ILE A 43 -17.61 3.48 -3.35
C ILE A 43 -17.48 4.77 -4.18
N LEU A 44 -16.31 4.97 -4.79
CA LEU A 44 -16.01 6.14 -5.63
C LEU A 44 -16.63 6.04 -7.04
N LYS A 45 -17.19 4.88 -7.42
CA LYS A 45 -17.80 4.60 -8.72
C LYS A 45 -16.88 4.91 -9.91
N VAL A 46 -15.60 4.52 -9.76
CA VAL A 46 -14.56 4.84 -10.76
C VAL A 46 -14.17 3.68 -11.67
N GLU A 47 -14.86 2.53 -11.60
CA GLU A 47 -14.55 1.32 -12.38
C GLU A 47 -14.47 1.57 -13.89
N LYS A 48 -15.34 2.45 -14.40
CA LYS A 48 -15.38 2.79 -15.83
C LYS A 48 -14.36 3.86 -16.24
N ARG A 49 -13.68 4.48 -15.28
CA ARG A 49 -12.74 5.59 -15.50
C ARG A 49 -11.29 5.17 -15.47
N ILE A 50 -11.01 3.98 -14.92
CA ILE A 50 -9.65 3.47 -14.73
C ILE A 50 -9.53 2.03 -15.21
N ASP A 51 -8.32 1.61 -15.52
CA ASP A 51 -7.99 0.20 -15.65
C ASP A 51 -7.75 -0.39 -14.25
N VAL A 52 -8.78 -1.05 -13.70
CA VAL A 52 -8.70 -1.64 -12.36
C VAL A 52 -7.58 -2.67 -12.22
N ASN A 53 -7.17 -3.32 -13.31
CA ASN A 53 -6.06 -4.27 -13.27
C ASN A 53 -4.72 -3.57 -13.00
N LEU A 54 -4.52 -2.35 -13.53
CA LEU A 54 -3.33 -1.54 -13.22
C LEU A 54 -3.30 -1.14 -11.75
N LEU A 55 -4.45 -0.71 -11.21
CA LEU A 55 -4.56 -0.38 -9.80
C LEU A 55 -4.21 -1.58 -8.91
N TYR A 56 -4.81 -2.74 -9.18
CA TYR A 56 -4.57 -3.94 -8.36
C TYR A 56 -3.14 -4.46 -8.49
N ALA A 57 -2.52 -4.33 -9.67
CA ALA A 57 -1.09 -4.62 -9.85
C ALA A 57 -0.21 -3.70 -9.00
N SER A 58 -0.55 -2.39 -8.94
CA SER A 58 0.15 -1.44 -8.08
C SER A 58 0.00 -1.80 -6.60
N CYS A 59 -1.22 -2.18 -6.17
CA CYS A 59 -1.48 -2.63 -4.80
C CYS A 59 -0.71 -3.92 -4.45
N TRP A 60 -0.60 -4.88 -5.37
CA TRP A 60 0.17 -6.11 -5.14
C TRP A 60 1.67 -5.87 -5.01
N LEU A 61 2.21 -4.85 -5.67
CA LEU A 61 3.65 -4.63 -5.77
C LEU A 61 4.16 -3.46 -4.91
N HIS A 62 3.28 -2.71 -4.22
CA HIS A 62 3.66 -1.44 -3.59
C HIS A 62 4.83 -1.60 -2.59
N ASP A 63 4.83 -2.67 -1.81
CA ASP A 63 5.84 -2.97 -0.80
C ASP A 63 6.86 -4.03 -1.22
N ILE A 64 6.90 -4.43 -2.50
CA ILE A 64 7.77 -5.50 -2.97
C ILE A 64 9.26 -5.25 -2.68
N ALA A 65 9.68 -4.00 -2.63
CA ALA A 65 11.06 -3.63 -2.32
C ALA A 65 11.41 -3.75 -0.83
N VAL A 66 10.39 -3.75 0.06
CA VAL A 66 10.60 -3.89 1.51
C VAL A 66 11.04 -5.30 1.87
N ILE A 67 10.46 -6.30 1.20
CA ILE A 67 10.67 -7.72 1.52
C ILE A 67 12.00 -8.28 1.01
N ASP A 68 12.60 -7.65 0.03
CA ASP A 68 13.90 -8.10 -0.50
C ASP A 68 15.10 -7.65 0.36
N LYS A 69 14.85 -7.01 1.52
CA LYS A 69 15.91 -6.51 2.42
C LYS A 69 15.81 -7.09 3.82
N ASN A 70 16.96 -7.45 4.39
CA ASN A 70 17.07 -7.99 5.76
C ASN A 70 16.60 -6.99 6.81
N ASN A 71 15.75 -7.45 7.73
CA ASN A 71 15.05 -6.68 8.75
C ASN A 71 15.88 -6.49 10.04
N ASN A 72 16.77 -5.51 10.06
CA ASN A 72 17.21 -4.95 11.32
C ASN A 72 16.60 -3.55 11.53
N VAL A 73 16.60 -3.05 12.76
CA VAL A 73 15.99 -1.75 13.11
C VAL A 73 16.60 -0.60 12.33
N ILE A 74 17.90 -0.62 12.08
CA ILE A 74 18.63 0.42 11.34
C ILE A 74 18.21 0.40 9.87
N SER A 75 18.10 -0.79 9.27
CA SER A 75 17.62 -0.92 7.87
C SER A 75 16.17 -0.47 7.72
N SER A 76 15.32 -0.68 8.73
CA SER A 76 13.93 -0.22 8.72
C SER A 76 13.83 1.31 8.76
N LEU A 77 14.61 1.99 9.59
CA LEU A 77 14.68 3.46 9.62
C LEU A 77 15.22 4.03 8.30
N TYR A 78 16.33 3.46 7.80
CA TYR A 78 16.89 3.86 6.53
C TYR A 78 15.88 3.68 5.40
N PHE A 79 15.17 2.56 5.37
CA PHE A 79 14.13 2.29 4.38
C PHE A 79 13.03 3.35 4.43
N HIS A 80 12.56 3.69 5.62
CA HIS A 80 11.50 4.70 5.80
C HIS A 80 11.87 6.07 5.19
N PHE A 81 13.12 6.50 5.31
CA PHE A 81 13.55 7.78 4.72
C PHE A 81 13.84 7.72 3.22
N PHE A 82 14.28 6.58 2.70
CA PHE A 82 14.73 6.42 1.31
C PHE A 82 13.82 5.53 0.46
N GLU A 83 12.65 5.18 0.98
CA GLU A 83 11.73 4.23 0.36
C GLU A 83 11.41 4.55 -1.10
N SER A 84 11.09 5.79 -1.44
CA SER A 84 10.80 6.21 -2.81
C SER A 84 11.96 5.95 -3.77
N SER A 85 13.20 6.23 -3.35
CA SER A 85 14.39 6.02 -4.17
C SER A 85 14.71 4.54 -4.35
N ILE A 86 14.50 3.75 -3.30
CA ILE A 86 14.72 2.31 -3.32
C ILE A 86 13.66 1.64 -4.19
N ASN A 87 12.39 2.00 -4.01
CA ASN A 87 11.28 1.53 -4.83
C ASN A 87 11.50 1.83 -6.31
N LYS A 88 12.00 3.03 -6.65
CA LYS A 88 12.20 3.43 -8.04
C LYS A 88 13.08 2.46 -8.84
N LYS A 89 14.19 2.03 -8.26
CA LYS A 89 15.11 1.09 -8.95
C LYS A 89 14.59 -0.33 -8.92
N HIS A 90 14.04 -0.75 -7.80
CA HIS A 90 13.59 -2.13 -7.60
C HIS A 90 12.35 -2.44 -8.44
N ILE A 91 11.30 -1.61 -8.36
CA ILE A 91 10.05 -1.86 -9.06
C ILE A 91 10.21 -1.90 -10.58
N ARG A 92 11.10 -1.08 -11.16
CA ARG A 92 11.38 -1.12 -12.60
C ARG A 92 11.90 -2.50 -13.03
N ARG A 93 12.88 -3.06 -12.31
CA ARG A 93 13.42 -4.40 -12.56
C ARG A 93 12.38 -5.52 -12.40
N VAL A 94 11.48 -5.37 -11.44
CA VAL A 94 10.38 -6.33 -11.24
C VAL A 94 9.41 -6.29 -12.41
N LEU A 95 9.01 -5.10 -12.84
CA LEU A 95 8.02 -4.92 -13.91
C LEU A 95 8.53 -5.31 -15.30
N GLU A 96 9.85 -5.24 -15.56
CA GLU A 96 10.47 -5.72 -16.81
C GLU A 96 10.23 -7.21 -17.08
N ARG A 97 9.83 -7.98 -16.06
CA ARG A 97 9.49 -9.42 -16.19
C ARG A 97 8.09 -9.67 -16.77
N PHE A 98 7.28 -8.63 -16.90
CA PHE A 98 5.88 -8.76 -17.31
C PHE A 98 5.63 -8.05 -18.65
N PRO A 99 4.74 -8.60 -19.49
CA PRO A 99 4.41 -8.01 -20.80
C PRO A 99 3.49 -6.78 -20.62
N LEU A 100 4.08 -5.64 -20.25
CA LEU A 100 3.40 -4.38 -20.04
C LEU A 100 3.72 -3.41 -21.19
N SER A 101 2.73 -2.64 -21.63
CA SER A 101 2.98 -1.48 -22.48
C SER A 101 3.74 -0.40 -21.72
N LYS A 102 4.37 0.54 -22.43
CA LYS A 102 5.11 1.65 -21.81
C LYS A 102 4.23 2.50 -20.88
N SER A 103 2.96 2.73 -21.24
CA SER A 103 2.02 3.48 -20.42
C SER A 103 1.61 2.71 -19.17
N GLU A 104 1.29 1.42 -19.28
CA GLU A 104 0.98 0.55 -18.13
C GLU A 104 2.14 0.50 -17.13
N PHE A 105 3.35 0.27 -17.65
CA PHE A 105 4.57 0.28 -16.87
C PHE A 105 4.74 1.59 -16.10
N GLN A 106 4.62 2.74 -16.78
CA GLN A 106 4.81 4.03 -16.16
C GLN A 106 3.74 4.36 -15.11
N THR A 107 2.48 3.97 -15.34
CA THR A 107 1.38 4.15 -14.39
C THR A 107 1.66 3.38 -13.09
N ILE A 108 2.03 2.09 -13.18
CA ILE A 108 2.36 1.28 -12.00
C ILE A 108 3.59 1.86 -11.26
N VAL A 109 4.63 2.22 -12.01
CA VAL A 109 5.85 2.82 -11.43
C VAL A 109 5.52 4.11 -10.68
N ASN A 110 4.73 5.01 -11.28
CA ASN A 110 4.35 6.28 -10.64
C ASN A 110 3.54 6.05 -9.36
N ALA A 111 2.56 5.16 -9.41
CA ALA A 111 1.75 4.86 -8.24
C ALA A 111 2.63 4.33 -7.09
N ILE A 112 3.54 3.38 -7.37
CA ILE A 112 4.37 2.74 -6.34
C ILE A 112 5.47 3.67 -5.81
N ILE A 113 6.12 4.47 -6.64
CA ILE A 113 7.21 5.35 -6.16
C ILE A 113 6.68 6.46 -5.26
N ASN A 114 5.51 6.98 -5.56
CA ASN A 114 4.94 8.14 -4.88
C ASN A 114 3.93 7.76 -3.78
N HIS A 115 3.58 6.47 -3.63
CA HIS A 115 2.62 6.05 -2.61
C HIS A 115 3.12 6.20 -1.17
N PRO A 116 4.45 6.10 -0.85
CA PRO A 116 4.87 6.14 0.53
C PRO A 116 4.33 7.35 1.26
N HIS A 117 3.57 7.08 2.30
CA HIS A 117 2.82 8.05 3.05
C HIS A 117 2.82 7.64 4.51
N SER A 118 3.42 8.44 5.36
CA SER A 118 3.47 8.19 6.80
C SER A 118 2.60 9.20 7.52
N ILE A 119 1.52 8.73 8.10
CA ILE A 119 0.67 9.54 8.96
C ILE A 119 1.42 9.83 10.28
N PRO A 120 1.48 11.09 10.76
CA PRO A 120 0.95 12.33 10.18
C PRO A 120 1.96 13.13 9.34
N TYR A 121 3.15 12.63 9.09
CA TYR A 121 4.31 13.43 8.66
C TYR A 121 4.46 13.60 7.15
N ARG A 122 3.81 12.79 6.34
CA ARG A 122 3.89 12.93 4.88
C ARG A 122 2.62 13.54 4.30
N SER A 123 2.83 14.51 3.40
CA SER A 123 1.74 15.12 2.68
C SER A 123 1.13 14.16 1.65
N LEU A 124 -0.17 14.22 1.51
CA LEU A 124 -0.91 13.55 0.46
C LEU A 124 -0.50 14.06 -0.92
N ASN A 125 -0.40 13.18 -1.90
CA ASN A 125 -0.18 13.55 -3.30
C ASN A 125 -1.52 13.96 -3.98
N ARG A 126 -2.16 14.99 -3.47
CA ARG A 126 -3.48 15.44 -3.95
C ARG A 126 -3.52 15.75 -5.45
N ASN A 127 -2.38 16.14 -6.03
CA ASN A 127 -2.23 16.35 -7.47
C ASN A 127 -1.82 15.09 -8.25
N GLY A 128 -1.64 13.96 -7.55
CA GLY A 128 -1.34 12.68 -8.17
C GLY A 128 -2.50 12.13 -9.00
N ASP A 129 -2.19 11.13 -9.81
CA ASP A 129 -3.20 10.41 -10.57
C ASP A 129 -4.12 9.56 -9.65
N ILE A 130 -5.20 9.07 -10.23
CA ILE A 130 -6.21 8.30 -9.50
C ILE A 130 -5.66 6.98 -8.94
N TYR A 131 -4.71 6.34 -9.62
CA TYR A 131 -4.08 5.09 -9.19
C TYR A 131 -3.27 5.29 -7.91
N LEU A 132 -2.45 6.36 -7.90
CA LEU A 132 -1.67 6.75 -6.74
C LEU A 132 -2.56 7.10 -5.54
N LYS A 133 -3.61 7.92 -5.75
CA LYS A 133 -4.52 8.35 -4.69
C LYS A 133 -5.23 7.17 -4.02
N ILE A 134 -5.78 6.25 -4.83
CA ILE A 134 -6.48 5.08 -4.30
C ILE A 134 -5.50 4.14 -3.58
N LEU A 135 -4.29 3.94 -4.13
CA LEU A 135 -3.27 3.12 -3.47
C LEU A 135 -2.88 3.70 -2.10
N GLN A 136 -2.61 5.02 -2.02
CA GLN A 136 -2.28 5.68 -0.75
C GLN A 136 -3.40 5.54 0.28
N ASP A 137 -4.65 5.77 -0.13
CA ASP A 137 -5.79 5.69 0.77
C ASP A 137 -6.04 4.24 1.21
N ALA A 138 -5.87 3.26 0.31
CA ALA A 138 -6.02 1.84 0.62
C ALA A 138 -4.97 1.35 1.63
N ASP A 139 -3.74 1.80 1.52
CA ASP A 139 -2.67 1.54 2.48
C ASP A 139 -2.92 2.27 3.81
N SER A 140 -3.40 3.51 3.77
CA SER A 140 -3.78 4.27 4.97
C SER A 140 -4.88 3.59 5.78
N PHE A 141 -5.89 3.02 5.14
CA PHE A 141 -6.92 2.24 5.84
C PHE A 141 -6.37 0.95 6.45
N ASP A 142 -5.45 0.26 5.76
CA ASP A 142 -4.78 -0.88 6.38
C ASP A 142 -3.94 -0.47 7.58
N TYR A 143 -3.23 0.67 7.49
CA TYR A 143 -2.40 1.18 8.58
C TYR A 143 -3.17 1.35 9.90
N ILE A 144 -4.44 1.75 9.84
CA ILE A 144 -5.31 1.93 11.01
C ILE A 144 -6.21 0.72 11.31
N SER A 145 -6.08 -0.38 10.57
CA SER A 145 -6.89 -1.59 10.79
C SER A 145 -6.57 -2.25 12.13
N ASP A 146 -7.57 -2.90 12.71
CA ASP A 146 -7.40 -3.62 13.98
C ASP A 146 -6.46 -4.81 13.83
N GLU A 147 -6.43 -5.45 12.65
CA GLU A 147 -5.53 -6.55 12.33
C GLU A 147 -4.06 -6.09 12.34
N ARG A 148 -3.79 -4.92 11.73
CA ARG A 148 -2.44 -4.35 11.74
C ARG A 148 -2.03 -3.93 13.14
N LEU A 149 -2.93 -3.33 13.91
CA LEU A 149 -2.69 -2.94 15.30
C LEU A 149 -2.40 -4.16 16.18
N LYS A 150 -3.18 -5.24 16.04
CA LYS A 150 -2.93 -6.51 16.75
C LYS A 150 -1.56 -7.08 16.40
N SER A 151 -1.21 -7.11 15.12
CA SER A 151 0.10 -7.57 14.65
C SER A 151 1.25 -6.74 15.19
N PHE A 152 1.10 -5.42 15.26
CA PHE A 152 2.09 -4.52 15.85
C PHE A 152 2.24 -4.78 17.35
N ASN A 153 1.13 -4.85 18.08
CA ASN A 153 1.10 -5.03 19.52
C ASN A 153 1.63 -6.41 19.97
N SER A 154 1.39 -7.47 19.19
CA SER A 154 1.93 -8.80 19.50
C SER A 154 3.46 -8.84 19.48
N ASN A 155 4.09 -8.02 18.65
CA ASN A 155 5.55 -7.95 18.54
C ASN A 155 6.18 -6.87 19.44
N ARG A 156 5.39 -5.89 19.90
CA ARG A 156 5.84 -4.74 20.69
C ARG A 156 4.85 -4.42 21.81
N TRP A 157 4.50 -5.43 22.59
CA TRP A 157 3.47 -5.34 23.65
C TRP A 157 3.66 -4.16 24.60
N TYR A 158 4.91 -3.76 24.88
CA TYR A 158 5.25 -2.63 25.75
C TYR A 158 4.85 -1.26 25.16
N LEU A 159 4.60 -1.17 23.85
CA LEU A 159 4.12 0.04 23.19
C LEU A 159 2.59 0.06 23.02
N THR A 160 1.90 -1.00 23.40
CA THR A 160 0.44 -1.16 23.18
C THR A 160 -0.40 0.04 23.64
N PRO A 161 -0.21 0.63 24.84
CA PRO A 161 -1.02 1.77 25.25
C PRO A 161 -0.82 3.00 24.34
N ILE A 162 0.43 3.26 23.96
CA ILE A 162 0.77 4.40 23.08
C ILE A 162 0.24 4.17 21.67
N SER A 163 0.43 2.98 21.12
CA SER A 163 -0.05 2.65 19.76
C SER A 163 -1.58 2.68 19.68
N ASN A 164 -2.29 2.18 20.70
CA ASN A 164 -3.75 2.22 20.74
C ASN A 164 -4.27 3.67 20.79
N LEU A 165 -3.68 4.52 21.64
CA LEU A 165 -4.04 5.93 21.70
C LEU A 165 -3.77 6.63 20.37
N TYR A 166 -2.59 6.40 19.79
CA TYR A 166 -2.20 6.99 18.51
C TYR A 166 -3.17 6.58 17.39
N ILE A 167 -3.46 5.29 17.23
CA ILE A 167 -4.40 4.82 16.21
C ILE A 167 -5.81 5.36 16.45
N CYS A 168 -6.28 5.46 17.68
CA CYS A 168 -7.55 6.07 18.02
C CYS A 168 -7.61 7.53 17.53
N LEU A 169 -6.57 8.32 17.79
CA LEU A 169 -6.49 9.71 17.33
C LEU A 169 -6.44 9.81 15.78
N VAL A 170 -5.70 8.91 15.12
CA VAL A 170 -5.66 8.87 13.65
C VAL A 170 -7.02 8.48 13.09
N LYS A 171 -7.68 7.45 13.61
CA LYS A 171 -9.05 7.05 13.19
C LYS A 171 -10.02 8.22 13.28
N LYS A 172 -10.04 8.94 14.40
CA LYS A 172 -10.89 10.12 14.61
C LYS A 172 -10.66 11.23 13.60
N ASN A 173 -9.44 11.33 13.07
CA ASN A 173 -9.01 12.39 12.16
C ASN A 173 -8.70 11.89 10.74
N ILE A 174 -9.08 10.67 10.40
CA ILE A 174 -8.66 9.99 9.16
C ILE A 174 -8.95 10.81 7.90
N LYS A 175 -10.04 11.58 7.86
CA LYS A 175 -10.42 12.44 6.73
C LYS A 175 -9.32 13.40 6.28
N TYR A 176 -8.43 13.81 7.19
CA TYR A 176 -7.33 14.71 6.87
C TYR A 176 -6.12 13.99 6.25
N PHE A 177 -6.09 12.68 6.35
CA PHE A 177 -5.02 11.80 5.86
C PHE A 177 -5.40 11.02 4.60
N LEU A 178 -6.55 11.33 3.99
CA LEU A 178 -7.04 10.70 2.77
C LEU A 178 -7.04 11.66 1.59
N ASN A 179 -6.73 11.16 0.41
CA ASN A 179 -6.92 11.86 -0.86
C ASN A 179 -8.40 12.04 -1.18
N TYR A 180 -9.23 11.07 -0.74
CA TYR A 180 -10.69 11.07 -0.84
C TYR A 180 -11.31 11.13 0.56
N PRO A 181 -11.42 12.34 1.16
CA PRO A 181 -11.92 12.51 2.54
C PRO A 181 -13.31 11.93 2.78
N GLU A 182 -14.12 11.81 1.72
CA GLU A 182 -15.45 11.21 1.76
C GLU A 182 -15.45 9.72 2.12
N LEU A 183 -14.31 9.03 1.95
CA LEU A 183 -14.15 7.64 2.37
C LEU A 183 -14.15 7.48 3.89
N ALA A 184 -13.86 8.55 4.65
CA ALA A 184 -13.81 8.49 6.11
C ALA A 184 -15.13 8.00 6.74
N LYS A 185 -16.28 8.28 6.11
CA LYS A 185 -17.61 7.81 6.56
C LYS A 185 -17.83 6.30 6.42
N TYR A 186 -16.93 5.62 5.73
CA TYR A 186 -16.98 4.17 5.52
C TYR A 186 -15.89 3.42 6.30
N ILE A 187 -15.27 4.07 7.29
CA ILE A 187 -14.10 3.52 8.01
C ILE A 187 -14.37 2.11 8.57
N ASP A 188 -15.59 1.85 9.04
CA ASP A 188 -15.98 0.55 9.61
C ASP A 188 -16.12 -0.57 8.56
N GLN A 189 -15.99 -0.24 7.29
CA GLN A 189 -16.02 -1.19 6.17
C GLN A 189 -14.61 -1.62 5.73
N PHE A 190 -13.59 -0.98 6.23
CA PHE A 190 -12.19 -1.24 5.93
C PHE A 190 -11.48 -1.88 7.11
#